data_bdc92d52a694b32c2f5f5bce0b72ed43
#
_entry.id   bdc92d52a694b32c2f5f5bce0b72ed43
#
_cell.length_a   1.000
_cell.length_b   1.000
_cell.length_c   1.000
_cell.angle_alpha   90.00
_cell.angle_beta   90.00
_cell.angle_gamma   90.00
#
_symmetry.space_group_name_H-M   'P 1'
#
loop_
_entity.id
_entity.type
_entity.pdbx_description
1 polymer ?
#
loop_
_entity_poly.entity_id
_entity_poly.type
_entity_poly.pdbx_seq_one_letter_code
_entity_poly.pdbx_strand_id
1 'polypeptide(L)' 'MTEKELITSTIDRYTELQQIKKANGDHENELLDYFIRVTAAKLSSMGVNVEDITLK' A
#
# COMPACT_ATOMS: atom_id res chain seq x y z
N MET A 1 1.17 6.38 -19.67
CA MET A 1 0.81 5.33 -18.69
C MET A 1 -0.69 5.11 -18.75
N THR A 2 -1.12 3.88 -18.89
CA THR A 2 -2.55 3.54 -18.86
C THR A 2 -3.05 3.51 -17.43
N GLU A 3 -4.36 3.66 -17.25
CA GLU A 3 -4.97 3.55 -15.93
C GLU A 3 -4.68 2.20 -15.28
N LYS A 4 -4.72 1.12 -16.04
CA LYS A 4 -4.43 -0.22 -15.56
C LYS A 4 -2.99 -0.32 -15.06
N GLU A 5 -2.04 0.28 -15.76
CA GLU A 5 -0.64 0.29 -15.36
C GLU A 5 -0.44 1.07 -14.06
N LEU A 6 -1.14 2.19 -13.93
CA LEU A 6 -1.09 3.01 -12.72
C LEU A 6 -1.62 2.24 -11.52
N ILE A 7 -2.76 1.55 -11.68
CA ILE A 7 -3.33 0.73 -10.62
C ILE A 7 -2.37 -0.38 -10.23
N THR A 8 -1.81 -1.09 -11.20
CA THR A 8 -0.86 -2.17 -10.95
C THR A 8 0.37 -1.67 -10.20
N SER A 9 0.96 -0.55 -10.65
CA SER A 9 2.12 0.05 -9.99
C SER A 9 1.82 0.44 -8.55
N THR A 10 0.62 0.98 -8.32
CA THR A 10 0.23 1.42 -6.98
C THR A 10 0.00 0.22 -6.06
N ILE A 11 -0.58 -0.87 -6.57
CA ILE A 11 -0.73 -2.11 -5.81
C ILE A 11 0.64 -2.66 -5.43
N ASP A 12 1.57 -2.69 -6.38
CA ASP A 12 2.93 -3.16 -6.11
C ASP A 12 3.59 -2.33 -5.01
N ARG A 13 3.41 -1.02 -5.05
CA ARG A 13 3.96 -0.13 -4.04
C ARG A 13 3.34 -0.40 -2.67
N TYR A 14 2.03 -0.60 -2.63
CA TYR A 14 1.32 -0.87 -1.38
C TYR A 14 1.80 -2.17 -0.74
N THR A 15 1.92 -3.23 -1.52
CA THR A 15 2.38 -4.52 -1.01
C THR A 15 3.84 -4.45 -0.56
N GLU A 16 4.68 -3.72 -1.29
CA GLU A 16 6.07 -3.49 -0.90
C GLU A 16 6.17 -2.77 0.45
N LEU A 17 5.38 -1.72 0.63
CA LEU A 17 5.37 -0.97 1.89
C LEU A 17 4.93 -1.85 3.06
N GLN A 18 3.95 -2.72 2.84
CA GLN A 18 3.51 -3.64 3.89
C GLN A 18 4.57 -4.67 4.25
N GLN A 19 5.31 -5.15 3.27
CA GLN A 19 6.41 -6.07 3.52
C GLN A 19 7.51 -5.39 4.35
N ILE A 20 7.81 -4.13 4.04
CA ILE A 20 8.78 -3.35 4.81
C ILE A 20 8.30 -3.20 6.26
N LYS A 21 7.02 -2.89 6.44
CA LYS A 21 6.46 -2.76 7.79
C LYS A 21 6.55 -4.05 8.57
N LYS A 22 6.24 -5.17 7.93
CA LYS A 22 6.32 -6.49 8.56
C LYS A 22 7.76 -6.81 8.95
N ALA A 23 8.71 -6.51 8.09
CA ALA A 23 10.14 -6.73 8.37
C ALA A 23 10.65 -5.83 9.48
N ASN A 24 10.05 -4.64 9.65
CA ASN A 24 10.40 -3.69 10.68
C ASN A 24 9.93 -4.15 12.08
N GLY A 25 9.05 -5.13 12.15
CA GLY A 25 8.57 -5.68 13.40
C GLY A 25 7.73 -4.69 14.21
N ASP A 26 8.00 -4.62 15.52
CA ASP A 26 7.25 -3.76 16.43
C ASP A 26 7.78 -2.33 16.48
N HIS A 27 8.78 -2.02 15.68
CA HIS A 27 9.33 -0.67 15.66
C HIS A 27 8.33 0.30 15.06
N GLU A 28 8.05 1.38 15.77
CA GLU A 28 7.19 2.42 15.29
C GLU A 28 7.87 3.22 14.19
N ASN A 29 7.19 3.41 13.09
CA ASN A 29 7.67 4.22 11.99
C ASN A 29 6.49 5.03 11.43
N GLU A 30 6.35 6.25 11.93
CA GLU A 30 5.23 7.11 11.56
C GLU A 30 5.20 7.43 10.07
N LEU A 31 6.38 7.61 9.47
CA LEU A 31 6.47 7.92 8.05
C LEU A 31 6.02 6.74 7.20
N LEU A 32 6.43 5.54 7.57
CA LEU A 32 6.01 4.33 6.87
C LEU A 32 4.48 4.14 6.97
N ASP A 33 3.93 4.31 8.16
CA ASP A 33 2.48 4.22 8.38
C ASP A 33 1.73 5.27 7.56
N TYR A 34 2.28 6.47 7.46
CA TYR A 34 1.71 7.52 6.64
C TYR A 34 1.67 7.13 5.17
N PHE A 35 2.77 6.61 4.63
CA PHE A 35 2.82 6.18 3.23
C PHE A 35 1.86 5.03 2.95
N ILE A 36 1.75 4.07 3.86
CA ILE A 36 0.81 2.97 3.71
C ILE A 36 -0.62 3.50 3.65
N ARG A 37 -0.97 4.43 4.54
CA ARG A 37 -2.31 5.03 4.59
C ARG A 37 -2.63 5.80 3.31
N VAL A 38 -1.70 6.61 2.84
CA VAL A 38 -1.89 7.41 1.62
C VAL A 38 -2.04 6.50 0.41
N THR A 39 -1.21 5.47 0.31
CA THR A 39 -1.27 4.53 -0.80
C THR A 39 -2.58 3.75 -0.79
N ALA A 40 -3.03 3.33 0.39
CA ALA A 40 -4.33 2.66 0.53
C ALA A 40 -5.48 3.58 0.09
N ALA A 41 -5.42 4.85 0.46
CA ALA A 41 -6.44 5.81 0.04
C ALA A 41 -6.47 6.00 -1.47
N LYS A 42 -5.30 6.04 -2.10
CA LYS A 42 -5.21 6.12 -3.56
C LYS A 42 -5.85 4.91 -4.23
N LEU A 43 -5.53 3.71 -3.74
CA LEU A 43 -6.08 2.47 -4.29
C LEU A 43 -7.61 2.44 -4.13
N SER A 44 -8.10 2.84 -2.98
CA SER A 44 -9.53 2.90 -2.74
C SER A 44 -10.22 3.85 -3.71
N SER A 45 -9.61 5.00 -3.99
CA SER A 45 -10.16 5.96 -4.94
C SER A 45 -10.15 5.44 -6.38
N MET A 46 -9.29 4.46 -6.67
CA MET A 46 -9.22 3.82 -7.99
C MET A 46 -10.12 2.59 -8.09
N GLY A 47 -10.92 2.32 -7.07
CA GLY A 47 -11.85 1.20 -7.07
C GLY A 47 -11.25 -0.13 -6.63
N VAL A 48 -10.07 -0.12 -6.06
CA VAL A 48 -9.41 -1.35 -5.57
C VAL A 48 -9.85 -1.62 -4.13
N ASN A 49 -10.24 -2.87 -3.85
CA ASN A 49 -10.54 -3.27 -2.48
C ASN A 49 -9.22 -3.57 -1.75
N VAL A 50 -8.79 -2.62 -0.94
CA VAL A 50 -7.51 -2.67 -0.25
C VAL A 50 -7.43 -3.87 0.70
N GLU A 51 -8.55 -4.28 1.28
CA GLU A 51 -8.57 -5.42 2.20
C GLU A 51 -8.12 -6.73 1.54
N ASP A 52 -8.35 -6.86 0.24
CA ASP A 52 -7.95 -8.07 -0.50
C ASP A 52 -6.44 -8.20 -0.61
N ILE A 53 -5.71 -7.11 -0.48
CA ILE A 53 -4.25 -7.08 -0.65
C ILE A 53 -3.52 -6.67 0.63
N THR A 54 -4.23 -6.50 1.73
CA THR A 54 -3.63 -6.14 3.01
C THR A 54 -3.09 -7.38 3.72
N LEU A 55 -1.84 -7.33 4.14
CA LEU A 55 -1.23 -8.40 4.94
C LEU A 55 -1.87 -8.45 6.32
N LYS A 56 -2.15 -9.65 6.76
CA LYS A 56 -2.76 -9.88 8.07
C LYS A 56 -1.76 -10.45 9.07
#